data_7889b2b6c58e8270e72a6e8408b4cb34
#
_entry.id   7889b2b6c58e8270e72a6e8408b4cb34
#
_cell.length_a   1.000
_cell.length_b   1.000
_cell.length_c   1.000
_cell.angle_alpha   90.00
_cell.angle_beta   90.00
_cell.angle_gamma   90.00
#
_symmetry.space_group_name_H-M   'P 1'
#
loop_
_entity.id
_entity.type
_entity.pdbx_description
1 polymer ?
#
loop_
_entity_poly.entity_id
_entity_poly.type
_entity_poly.pdbx_seq_one_letter_code
_entity_poly.pdbx_strand_id
1 'polypeptide(L)'
;MKDMDIPKRLKQTYSNMKYRCYNPKDKRYKYYGGKGITVCDEWLENRREFFEWAINNGYEDSLTIDRKDSNGNYSPDNCRWATYEEQANNRTNNVFIEVDGITKTIPQWSKETGLSIGLIRNRFENGEKDLFREPEESLIKVKINGEYKSLYELSDISGIPYSAIYQRYNSGWEI
;
A
#
# COMPACT_ATOMS: atom_id res chain seq x y z
N MET A 1 29.53 7.16 -26.94
CA MET A 1 28.74 7.03 -25.73
C MET A 1 28.43 5.56 -25.54
N LYS A 2 28.85 4.96 -24.40
CA LYS A 2 28.58 3.54 -24.11
C LYS A 2 27.08 3.30 -24.17
N ASP A 3 26.65 2.23 -24.88
CA ASP A 3 25.27 1.75 -24.80
C ASP A 3 24.94 1.45 -23.34
N MET A 4 24.02 2.20 -22.79
CA MET A 4 23.53 1.98 -21.44
C MET A 4 22.74 0.68 -21.44
N ASP A 5 23.18 -0.31 -20.69
CA ASP A 5 22.45 -1.57 -20.55
C ASP A 5 21.19 -1.32 -19.72
N ILE A 6 20.07 -1.13 -20.43
CA ILE A 6 18.79 -0.81 -19.82
C ILE A 6 18.16 -2.09 -19.26
N PRO A 7 17.83 -2.14 -17.94
CA PRO A 7 17.17 -3.29 -17.33
C PRO A 7 15.90 -3.72 -18.07
N LYS A 8 15.70 -5.01 -18.21
CA LYS A 8 14.52 -5.58 -18.89
C LYS A 8 13.22 -5.09 -18.25
N ARG A 9 13.19 -5.02 -16.92
CA ARG A 9 12.03 -4.54 -16.17
C ARG A 9 11.74 -3.06 -16.45
N LEU A 10 12.75 -2.20 -16.59
CA LEU A 10 12.57 -0.80 -16.94
C LEU A 10 11.98 -0.62 -18.34
N LYS A 11 12.46 -1.41 -19.31
CA LYS A 11 11.87 -1.47 -20.66
C LYS A 11 10.39 -1.87 -20.62
N GLN A 12 10.06 -2.86 -19.78
CA GLN A 12 8.67 -3.31 -19.58
C GLN A 12 7.81 -2.23 -18.90
N THR A 13 8.36 -1.51 -17.93
CA THR A 13 7.68 -0.40 -17.26
C THR A 13 7.28 0.69 -18.24
N TYR A 14 8.20 1.09 -19.12
CA TYR A 14 7.92 2.07 -20.19
C TYR A 14 6.82 1.56 -21.14
N SER A 15 6.92 0.31 -21.60
CA SER A 15 5.92 -0.28 -22.47
C SER A 15 4.54 -0.33 -21.83
N ASN A 16 4.47 -0.75 -20.56
CA ASN A 16 3.22 -0.82 -19.79
C ASN A 16 2.60 0.57 -19.56
N MET A 17 3.43 1.60 -19.31
CA MET A 17 3.01 2.98 -19.17
C MET A 17 2.33 3.47 -20.46
N LYS A 18 2.98 3.31 -21.61
CA LYS A 18 2.40 3.65 -22.92
C LYS A 18 1.13 2.85 -23.22
N TYR A 19 1.16 1.55 -22.95
CA TYR A 19 0.04 0.66 -23.28
C TYR A 19 -1.25 1.08 -22.57
N ARG A 20 -1.16 1.41 -21.26
CA ARG A 20 -2.35 1.86 -20.50
C ARG A 20 -2.84 3.27 -20.87
N CYS A 21 -1.98 4.11 -21.45
CA CYS A 21 -2.37 5.46 -21.89
C CYS A 21 -2.97 5.46 -23.30
N TYR A 22 -2.51 4.57 -24.21
CA TYR A 22 -2.83 4.69 -25.63
C TYR A 22 -3.53 3.47 -26.24
N ASN A 23 -3.66 2.35 -25.51
CA ASN A 23 -4.33 1.16 -26.05
C ASN A 23 -5.72 0.97 -25.42
N PRO A 24 -6.83 1.24 -26.18
CA PRO A 24 -8.18 1.05 -25.67
C PRO A 24 -8.53 -0.40 -25.28
N LYS A 25 -7.75 -1.39 -25.74
CA LYS A 25 -7.93 -2.80 -25.38
C LYS A 25 -7.31 -3.17 -24.03
N ASP A 26 -6.48 -2.30 -23.43
CA ASP A 26 -5.95 -2.52 -22.07
C ASP A 26 -7.08 -2.33 -21.05
N LYS A 27 -7.22 -3.30 -20.14
CA LYS A 27 -8.21 -3.23 -19.04
C LYS A 27 -8.06 -1.98 -18.17
N ARG A 28 -6.86 -1.40 -18.10
CA ARG A 28 -6.54 -0.20 -17.32
C ARG A 28 -6.80 1.09 -18.10
N TYR A 29 -6.98 1.03 -19.44
CA TYR A 29 -7.14 2.22 -20.30
C TYR A 29 -8.19 3.19 -19.75
N LYS A 30 -9.34 2.68 -19.28
CA LYS A 30 -10.42 3.49 -18.69
C LYS A 30 -10.00 4.35 -17.50
N TYR A 31 -8.90 3.99 -16.83
CA TYR A 31 -8.36 4.72 -15.68
C TYR A 31 -7.18 5.63 -16.03
N TYR A 32 -6.67 5.53 -17.27
CA TYR A 32 -5.52 6.29 -17.76
C TYR A 32 -5.88 7.04 -19.05
N GLY A 33 -5.62 6.49 -20.21
CA GLY A 33 -5.91 7.13 -21.49
C GLY A 33 -7.38 7.52 -21.67
N GLY A 34 -8.31 6.70 -21.19
CA GLY A 34 -9.75 7.01 -21.17
C GLY A 34 -10.12 8.21 -20.27
N LYS A 35 -9.24 8.64 -19.38
CA LYS A 35 -9.35 9.88 -18.58
C LYS A 35 -8.52 11.03 -19.15
N GLY A 36 -7.89 10.87 -20.31
CA GLY A 36 -7.02 11.87 -20.91
C GLY A 36 -5.59 11.88 -20.38
N ILE A 37 -5.20 10.90 -19.57
CA ILE A 37 -3.82 10.81 -19.07
C ILE A 37 -2.90 10.32 -20.19
N THR A 38 -1.83 11.10 -20.42
CA THR A 38 -0.83 10.87 -21.46
C THR A 38 0.56 10.68 -20.88
N VAL A 39 1.52 10.40 -21.73
CA VAL A 39 2.95 10.45 -21.46
C VAL A 39 3.49 11.71 -22.13
N CYS A 40 4.40 12.44 -21.48
CA CYS A 40 5.00 13.65 -22.05
C CYS A 40 5.68 13.38 -23.40
N ASP A 41 5.70 14.38 -24.27
CA ASP A 41 6.24 14.26 -25.63
C ASP A 41 7.71 13.86 -25.63
N GLU A 42 8.49 14.42 -24.72
CA GLU A 42 9.90 14.10 -24.53
C GLU A 42 10.14 12.58 -24.39
N TRP A 43 9.37 11.89 -23.56
CA TRP A 43 9.48 10.44 -23.37
C TRP A 43 8.84 9.63 -24.50
N LEU A 44 7.87 10.22 -25.24
CA LEU A 44 7.24 9.56 -26.39
C LEU A 44 8.15 9.58 -27.61
N GLU A 45 8.76 10.72 -27.90
CA GLU A 45 9.64 10.94 -29.04
C GLU A 45 10.97 10.22 -28.86
N ASN A 46 11.53 10.30 -27.65
CA ASN A 46 12.78 9.64 -27.32
C ASN A 46 12.68 8.82 -26.02
N ARG A 47 12.42 7.51 -26.16
CA ARG A 47 12.37 6.60 -25.01
C ARG A 47 13.64 6.60 -24.15
N ARG A 48 14.77 7.06 -24.68
CA ARG A 48 16.03 7.12 -23.95
C ARG A 48 15.97 8.15 -22.84
N GLU A 49 15.29 9.26 -23.06
CA GLU A 49 15.05 10.30 -22.03
C GLU A 49 14.33 9.71 -20.81
N PHE A 50 13.31 8.86 -21.02
CA PHE A 50 12.68 8.15 -19.92
C PHE A 50 13.67 7.24 -19.16
N PHE A 51 14.52 6.52 -19.87
CA PHE A 51 15.46 5.61 -19.21
C PHE A 51 16.54 6.37 -18.44
N GLU A 52 17.06 7.44 -18.99
CA GLU A 52 18.04 8.32 -18.34
C GLU A 52 17.41 8.99 -17.10
N TRP A 53 16.21 9.54 -17.23
CA TRP A 53 15.46 10.04 -16.10
C TRP A 53 15.28 8.97 -15.02
N ALA A 54 14.86 7.79 -15.38
CA ALA A 54 14.58 6.70 -14.45
C ALA A 54 15.81 6.35 -13.61
N ILE A 55 16.95 6.18 -14.25
CA ILE A 55 18.22 5.81 -13.59
C ILE A 55 18.71 6.95 -12.70
N ASN A 56 18.64 8.19 -13.19
CA ASN A 56 19.09 9.36 -12.45
C ASN A 56 18.17 9.69 -11.25
N ASN A 57 16.93 9.20 -11.25
CA ASN A 57 15.96 9.40 -10.17
C ASN A 57 15.75 8.16 -9.29
N GLY A 58 16.73 7.26 -9.22
CA GLY A 58 16.76 6.18 -8.24
C GLY A 58 15.92 4.96 -8.62
N TYR A 59 15.88 4.60 -9.91
CA TYR A 59 15.25 3.36 -10.35
C TYR A 59 15.91 2.14 -9.69
N GLU A 60 15.06 1.28 -9.15
CA GLU A 60 15.41 -0.08 -8.71
C GLU A 60 14.36 -1.08 -9.22
N ASP A 61 14.75 -2.33 -9.42
CA ASP A 61 13.84 -3.39 -9.89
C ASP A 61 12.70 -3.70 -8.92
N SER A 62 12.84 -3.35 -7.63
CA SER A 62 11.82 -3.49 -6.59
C SER A 62 10.75 -2.39 -6.65
N LEU A 63 11.05 -1.26 -7.29
CA LEU A 63 10.17 -0.08 -7.29
C LEU A 63 9.20 -0.07 -8.49
N THR A 64 8.17 0.76 -8.36
CA THR A 64 7.19 1.02 -9.41
C THR A 64 7.12 2.50 -9.72
N ILE A 65 6.83 2.84 -11.00
CA ILE A 65 6.58 4.23 -11.36
C ILE A 65 5.24 4.67 -10.80
N ASP A 66 5.26 5.76 -10.04
CA ASP A 66 4.09 6.39 -9.41
C ASP A 66 3.98 7.85 -9.87
N ARG A 67 2.77 8.36 -10.01
CA ARG A 67 2.51 9.78 -10.32
C ARG A 67 2.11 10.48 -9.03
N LYS A 68 2.79 11.59 -8.71
CA LYS A 68 2.51 12.42 -7.53
C LYS A 68 1.07 12.92 -7.56
N ASP A 69 0.64 13.48 -8.70
CA ASP A 69 -0.77 13.74 -9.01
C ASP A 69 -1.31 12.60 -9.90
N SER A 70 -2.22 11.81 -9.35
CA SER A 70 -2.83 10.68 -10.04
C SER A 70 -3.67 11.07 -11.26
N ASN A 71 -4.11 12.32 -11.36
CA ASN A 71 -4.85 12.87 -12.50
C ASN A 71 -3.94 13.52 -13.55
N GLY A 72 -2.69 13.81 -13.19
CA GLY A 72 -1.70 14.39 -14.09
C GLY A 72 -1.08 13.36 -15.04
N ASN A 73 -0.37 13.85 -16.04
CA ASN A 73 0.33 13.05 -17.04
C ASN A 73 1.60 12.41 -16.48
N TYR A 74 2.13 11.43 -17.20
CA TYR A 74 3.47 10.91 -16.97
C TYR A 74 4.49 11.91 -17.50
N SER A 75 5.26 12.52 -16.60
CA SER A 75 6.33 13.47 -16.90
C SER A 75 7.41 13.39 -15.82
N PRO A 76 8.62 13.93 -16.08
CA PRO A 76 9.69 13.99 -15.08
C PRO A 76 9.25 14.62 -13.75
N ASP A 77 8.47 15.70 -13.82
CA ASP A 77 8.02 16.45 -12.64
C ASP A 77 6.94 15.74 -11.83
N ASN A 78 6.07 15.00 -12.50
CA ASN A 78 4.93 14.31 -11.90
C ASN A 78 5.22 12.85 -11.53
N CYS A 79 6.32 12.26 -11.97
CA CYS A 79 6.66 10.87 -11.71
C CYS A 79 7.71 10.74 -10.61
N ARG A 80 7.67 9.60 -9.92
CA ARG A 80 8.67 9.16 -8.96
C ARG A 80 8.72 7.63 -8.93
N TRP A 81 9.77 7.10 -8.37
CA TRP A 81 9.82 5.69 -8.00
C TRP A 81 9.27 5.51 -6.58
N ALA A 82 8.44 4.53 -6.40
CA ALA A 82 7.80 4.24 -5.13
C ALA A 82 7.69 2.73 -4.90
N THR A 83 7.70 2.32 -3.65
CA THR A 83 7.36 0.96 -3.26
C THR A 83 5.88 0.67 -3.52
N TYR A 84 5.52 -0.62 -3.57
CA TYR A 84 4.11 -1.01 -3.66
C TYR A 84 3.29 -0.49 -2.47
N GLU A 85 3.89 -0.43 -1.28
CA GLU A 85 3.27 0.08 -0.06
C GLU A 85 2.97 1.58 -0.18
N GLU A 86 3.96 2.39 -0.59
CA GLU A 86 3.78 3.83 -0.83
C GLU A 86 2.71 4.10 -1.89
N GLN A 87 2.75 3.36 -3.01
CA GLN A 87 1.74 3.51 -4.05
C GLN A 87 0.34 3.11 -3.57
N ALA A 88 0.22 2.07 -2.73
CA ALA A 88 -1.06 1.69 -2.13
C ALA A 88 -1.59 2.77 -1.18
N ASN A 89 -0.71 3.42 -0.42
CA ASN A 89 -1.07 4.50 0.49
C ASN A 89 -1.42 5.83 -0.22
N ASN A 90 -1.00 6.01 -1.48
CA ASN A 90 -1.30 7.22 -2.27
C ASN A 90 -2.59 7.12 -3.11
N ARG A 91 -3.36 6.05 -3.00
CA ARG A 91 -4.61 5.92 -3.75
C ARG A 91 -5.65 6.93 -3.28
N THR A 92 -6.37 7.51 -4.22
CA THR A 92 -7.42 8.52 -3.97
C THR A 92 -8.63 7.99 -3.16
N ASN A 93 -8.79 6.67 -3.08
CA ASN A 93 -9.84 6.03 -2.28
C ASN A 93 -9.38 5.61 -0.87
N ASN A 94 -8.19 5.99 -0.47
CA ASN A 94 -7.76 5.77 0.90
C ASN A 94 -8.50 6.69 1.87
N VAL A 95 -8.90 6.12 2.99
CA VAL A 95 -9.42 6.89 4.12
C VAL A 95 -8.25 7.35 4.96
N PHE A 96 -8.14 8.66 5.14
CA PHE A 96 -7.16 9.29 6.00
C PHE A 96 -7.80 9.63 7.34
N ILE A 97 -7.11 9.31 8.41
CA ILE A 97 -7.53 9.57 9.78
C ILE A 97 -6.46 10.43 10.44
N GLU A 98 -6.89 11.55 11.03
CA GLU A 98 -6.03 12.41 11.82
C GLU A 98 -6.25 12.14 13.32
N VAL A 99 -5.15 11.84 14.02
CA VAL A 99 -5.13 11.70 15.48
C VAL A 99 -3.90 12.44 16.00
N ASP A 100 -4.09 13.32 16.96
CA ASP A 100 -3.04 14.14 17.60
C ASP A 100 -2.19 14.92 16.57
N GLY A 101 -2.82 15.45 15.51
CA GLY A 101 -2.17 16.21 14.45
C GLY A 101 -1.39 15.36 13.44
N ILE A 102 -1.44 14.03 13.54
CA ILE A 102 -0.80 13.10 12.62
C ILE A 102 -1.86 12.48 11.72
N THR A 103 -1.74 12.71 10.40
CA THR A 103 -2.65 12.15 9.40
C THR A 103 -2.04 10.93 8.73
N LYS A 104 -2.69 9.78 8.82
CA LYS A 104 -2.27 8.52 8.19
C LYS A 104 -3.47 7.79 7.58
N THR A 105 -3.18 6.87 6.65
CA THR A 105 -4.20 5.95 6.13
C THR A 105 -4.54 4.87 7.16
N ILE A 106 -5.72 4.25 7.05
CA ILE A 106 -6.11 3.12 7.92
C ILE A 106 -5.06 2.00 7.92
N PRO A 107 -4.48 1.57 6.77
CA PRO A 107 -3.41 0.57 6.79
C PRO A 107 -2.15 1.01 7.54
N GLN A 108 -1.77 2.30 7.47
CA GLN A 108 -0.63 2.83 8.21
C GLN A 108 -0.89 2.83 9.73
N TRP A 109 -2.08 3.26 10.14
CA TRP A 109 -2.50 3.16 11.54
C TRP A 109 -2.55 1.72 12.03
N SER A 110 -3.06 0.79 11.21
CA SER A 110 -3.08 -0.65 11.52
C SER A 110 -1.67 -1.21 11.78
N LYS A 111 -0.70 -0.82 10.95
CA LYS A 111 0.69 -1.25 11.09
C LYS A 111 1.34 -0.73 12.37
N GLU A 112 1.01 0.50 12.77
CA GLU A 112 1.58 1.16 13.94
C GLU A 112 0.94 0.70 15.24
N THR A 113 -0.39 0.53 15.25
CA THR A 113 -1.15 0.17 16.45
C THR A 113 -1.28 -1.34 16.66
N GLY A 114 -0.97 -2.15 15.65
CA GLY A 114 -1.23 -3.59 15.67
C GLY A 114 -2.71 -3.98 15.49
N LEU A 115 -3.63 -3.02 15.46
CA LEU A 115 -5.05 -3.29 15.30
C LEU A 115 -5.40 -3.63 13.84
N SER A 116 -6.39 -4.49 13.63
CA SER A 116 -6.79 -4.85 12.28
C SER A 116 -7.41 -3.67 11.52
N ILE A 117 -7.16 -3.61 10.19
CA ILE A 117 -7.74 -2.62 9.27
C ILE A 117 -9.29 -2.56 9.41
N GLY A 118 -9.93 -3.74 9.53
CA GLY A 118 -11.37 -3.83 9.66
C GLY A 118 -11.90 -3.19 10.95
N LEU A 119 -11.19 -3.39 12.06
CA LEU A 119 -11.56 -2.81 13.36
C LEU A 119 -11.46 -1.29 13.34
N ILE A 120 -10.31 -0.76 12.87
CA ILE A 120 -10.11 0.70 12.77
C ILE A 120 -11.15 1.32 11.85
N ARG A 121 -11.42 0.70 10.69
CA ARG A 121 -12.45 1.18 9.75
C ARG A 121 -13.83 1.21 10.37
N ASN A 122 -14.25 0.13 11.02
CA ASN A 122 -15.57 0.04 11.66
C ASN A 122 -15.75 1.12 12.71
N ARG A 123 -14.77 1.31 13.58
CA ARG A 123 -14.81 2.37 14.60
C ARG A 123 -14.89 3.77 14.00
N PHE A 124 -14.11 4.01 12.95
CA PHE A 124 -14.12 5.29 12.22
C PHE A 124 -15.48 5.56 11.57
N GLU A 125 -16.06 4.58 10.88
CA GLU A 125 -17.36 4.68 10.23
C GLU A 125 -18.49 4.86 11.24
N ASN A 126 -18.36 4.31 12.45
CA ASN A 126 -19.29 4.49 13.56
C ASN A 126 -19.08 5.79 14.35
N GLY A 127 -18.08 6.61 14.00
CA GLY A 127 -17.79 7.87 14.67
C GLY A 127 -17.27 7.72 16.10
N GLU A 128 -16.60 6.62 16.42
CA GLU A 128 -16.00 6.40 17.72
C GLU A 128 -14.84 7.38 17.96
N LYS A 129 -14.76 7.94 19.19
CA LYS A 129 -13.73 8.93 19.53
C LYS A 129 -12.35 8.30 19.73
N ASP A 130 -12.32 7.11 20.32
CA ASP A 130 -11.10 6.36 20.56
C ASP A 130 -11.00 5.19 19.56
N LEU A 131 -10.35 5.47 18.44
CA LEU A 131 -10.22 4.51 17.35
C LEU A 131 -9.21 3.39 17.66
N PHE A 132 -8.27 3.65 18.54
CA PHE A 132 -7.13 2.78 18.81
C PHE A 132 -7.18 2.12 20.20
N ARG A 133 -8.32 2.22 20.91
CA ARG A 133 -8.51 1.48 22.14
C ARG A 133 -8.32 -0.02 21.91
N GLU A 134 -7.81 -0.69 22.91
CA GLU A 134 -7.74 -2.15 22.90
C GLU A 134 -9.11 -2.76 22.59
N PRO A 135 -9.20 -3.80 21.73
CA PRO A 135 -10.45 -4.52 21.52
C PRO A 135 -10.94 -5.13 22.84
N GLU A 136 -12.26 -5.20 23.04
CA GLU A 136 -12.85 -5.87 24.23
C GLU A 136 -12.42 -7.34 24.32
N GLU A 137 -12.19 -7.99 23.17
CA GLU A 137 -11.65 -9.34 23.09
C GLU A 137 -10.20 -9.46 23.61
N SER A 138 -9.43 -8.35 23.65
CA SER A 138 -8.10 -8.34 24.29
C SER A 138 -8.21 -8.52 25.80
N LEU A 139 -9.39 -8.28 26.39
CA LEU A 139 -9.71 -8.55 27.79
C LEU A 139 -9.91 -10.05 28.08
N ILE A 140 -10.08 -10.88 27.04
CA ILE A 140 -10.12 -12.32 27.21
C ILE A 140 -8.74 -12.78 27.65
N LYS A 141 -8.66 -13.24 28.91
CA LYS A 141 -7.44 -13.79 29.47
C LYS A 141 -7.62 -15.27 29.75
N VAL A 142 -6.67 -16.06 29.31
CA VAL A 142 -6.59 -17.50 29.59
C VAL A 142 -5.41 -17.76 30.53
N LYS A 143 -5.58 -18.76 31.41
CA LYS A 143 -4.53 -19.13 32.36
C LYS A 143 -3.64 -20.18 31.73
N ILE A 144 -2.35 -19.85 31.51
CA ILE A 144 -1.34 -20.75 30.96
C ILE A 144 -0.16 -20.79 31.92
N ASN A 145 0.24 -21.98 32.33
CA ASN A 145 1.35 -22.18 33.28
C ASN A 145 1.23 -21.35 34.57
N GLY A 146 -0.01 -21.11 35.04
CA GLY A 146 -0.27 -20.35 36.26
C GLY A 146 -0.43 -18.84 36.07
N GLU A 147 -0.10 -18.28 34.91
CA GLU A 147 -0.21 -16.86 34.58
C GLU A 147 -1.43 -16.59 33.67
N TYR A 148 -2.09 -15.44 33.86
CA TYR A 148 -3.14 -15.00 32.95
C TYR A 148 -2.53 -14.17 31.81
N LYS A 149 -2.76 -14.63 30.57
CA LYS A 149 -2.32 -13.95 29.35
C LYS A 149 -3.52 -13.63 28.45
N SER A 150 -3.52 -12.47 27.83
CA SER A 150 -4.50 -12.14 26.79
C SER A 150 -4.28 -12.97 25.55
N LEU A 151 -5.30 -13.11 24.68
CA LEU A 151 -5.15 -13.80 23.41
C LEU A 151 -4.16 -13.10 22.47
N TYR A 152 -3.96 -11.77 22.62
CA TYR A 152 -2.93 -11.01 21.90
C TYR A 152 -1.52 -11.38 22.37
N GLU A 153 -1.28 -11.38 23.69
CA GLU A 153 0.01 -11.81 24.25
C GLU A 153 0.36 -13.24 23.83
N LEU A 154 -0.64 -14.11 23.74
CA LEU A 154 -0.46 -15.48 23.24
C LEU A 154 -0.10 -15.51 21.76
N SER A 155 -0.69 -14.65 20.94
CA SER A 155 -0.35 -14.51 19.53
C SER A 155 1.12 -14.11 19.36
N ASP A 156 1.57 -13.12 20.13
CA ASP A 156 2.94 -12.62 20.07
C ASP A 156 3.96 -13.68 20.53
N ILE A 157 3.67 -14.39 21.61
CA ILE A 157 4.58 -15.41 22.17
C ILE A 157 4.65 -16.64 21.29
N SER A 158 3.50 -17.09 20.74
CA SER A 158 3.41 -18.34 19.98
C SER A 158 3.71 -18.18 18.49
N GLY A 159 3.68 -16.95 17.95
CA GLY A 159 3.73 -16.67 16.52
C GLY A 159 2.49 -17.14 15.74
N ILE A 160 1.44 -17.60 16.44
CA ILE A 160 0.17 -18.01 15.83
C ILE A 160 -0.69 -16.76 15.65
N PRO A 161 -1.26 -16.51 14.45
CA PRO A 161 -2.12 -15.35 14.22
C PRO A 161 -3.27 -15.27 15.23
N TYR A 162 -3.54 -14.07 15.74
CA TYR A 162 -4.62 -13.82 16.71
C TYR A 162 -5.96 -14.47 16.29
N SER A 163 -6.34 -14.33 15.02
CA SER A 163 -7.58 -14.91 14.50
C SER A 163 -7.67 -16.43 14.69
N ALA A 164 -6.55 -17.13 14.56
CA ALA A 164 -6.49 -18.59 14.77
C ALA A 164 -6.61 -18.95 16.26
N ILE A 165 -5.98 -18.16 17.13
CA ILE A 165 -6.10 -18.35 18.59
C ILE A 165 -7.52 -18.08 19.06
N TYR A 166 -8.13 -16.99 18.58
CA TYR A 166 -9.50 -16.60 18.89
C TYR A 166 -10.52 -17.67 18.46
N GLN A 167 -10.36 -18.22 17.24
CA GLN A 167 -11.19 -19.34 16.77
C GLN A 167 -11.06 -20.58 17.66
N ARG A 168 -9.84 -20.95 18.07
CA ARG A 168 -9.61 -22.08 18.98
C ARG A 168 -10.26 -21.86 20.34
N TYR A 169 -10.08 -20.66 20.91
CA TYR A 169 -10.73 -20.28 22.16
C TYR A 169 -12.26 -20.42 22.09
N ASN A 170 -12.88 -19.88 21.04
CA ASN A 170 -14.33 -19.94 20.86
C ASN A 170 -14.85 -21.36 20.55
N SER A 171 -13.99 -22.22 20.00
CA SER A 171 -14.31 -23.65 19.75
C SER A 171 -14.08 -24.52 20.95
N GLY A 172 -13.67 -23.96 22.09
CA GLY A 172 -13.41 -24.70 23.32
C GLY A 172 -12.18 -25.61 23.28
N TRP A 173 -11.25 -25.32 22.38
CA TRP A 173 -9.97 -26.03 22.36
C TRP A 173 -9.08 -25.53 23.51
N GLU A 174 -8.34 -26.45 24.13
CA GLU A 174 -7.27 -26.05 25.02
C GLU A 174 -6.19 -25.30 24.23
N ILE A 175 -5.83 -24.12 24.73
CA ILE A 175 -4.85 -23.20 24.12
C ILE A 175 -3.49 -23.48 24.75
#